data_7c111f281a5d0da1926df948437714fe
#
_entry.id   7c111f281a5d0da1926df948437714fe
#
_cell.length_a   1.000
_cell.length_b   1.000
_cell.length_c   1.000
_cell.angle_alpha   90.00
_cell.angle_beta   90.00
_cell.angle_gamma   90.00
#
_symmetry.space_group_name_H-M   'P 1'
#
loop_
_entity.id
_entity.type
_entity.pdbx_description
1 polymer ?
#
loop_
_entity_poly.entity_id
_entity_poly.type
_entity_poly.pdbx_seq_one_letter_code
_entity_poly.pdbx_strand_id
1 'polypeptide(L)'
;MKRLICIGGGEIRTRETILIDDYIAGEAKKLAGNTRACGLFIPTASHDCMPYYNSFHKIYTGIFDIKTDVALTTRQNFDSEKMRKKFACANFIYVGGGDTVFMIDHWK
;
A
#
# COMPACT_ATOMS: atom_id res chain seq x y z
N MET A 1 13.15 0.05 -13.60
CA MET A 1 12.24 1.07 -14.12
C MET A 1 11.19 1.41 -13.06
N LYS A 2 10.99 2.70 -12.81
CA LYS A 2 9.96 3.16 -11.88
C LYS A 2 8.64 3.36 -12.62
N ARG A 3 7.53 2.96 -12.00
CA ARG A 3 6.20 3.14 -12.57
C ARG A 3 5.26 3.77 -11.55
N LEU A 4 4.39 4.63 -12.04
CA LEU A 4 3.34 5.26 -11.24
C LEU A 4 1.99 4.89 -11.83
N ILE A 5 1.09 4.37 -11.00
CA ILE A 5 -0.26 4.02 -11.42
C ILE A 5 -1.23 4.90 -10.63
N CYS A 6 -2.04 5.70 -11.34
CA CYS A 6 -3.02 6.58 -10.72
C CYS A 6 -4.42 5.99 -10.87
N ILE A 7 -5.12 5.83 -9.75
CA ILE A 7 -6.47 5.26 -9.71
C ILE A 7 -7.44 6.39 -9.39
N GLY A 8 -8.34 6.69 -10.33
CA GLY A 8 -9.26 7.81 -10.24
C GLY A 8 -10.59 7.50 -9.56
N GLY A 9 -10.65 6.46 -8.75
CA GLY A 9 -11.87 6.11 -8.02
C GLY A 9 -11.98 4.60 -7.84
N GLY A 10 -13.06 4.16 -7.21
CA GLY A 10 -13.31 2.76 -6.94
C GLY A 10 -12.81 2.33 -5.57
N GLU A 11 -13.39 1.25 -5.09
CA GLU A 11 -13.09 0.69 -3.77
C GLU A 11 -12.39 -0.65 -3.90
N ILE A 12 -11.24 -0.80 -3.23
CA ILE A 12 -10.53 -2.07 -3.20
C ILE A 12 -11.35 -3.15 -2.49
N ARG A 13 -12.08 -2.76 -1.44
CA ARG A 13 -12.89 -3.69 -0.64
C ARG A 13 -13.95 -4.39 -1.46
N THR A 14 -14.60 -3.67 -2.38
CA THR A 14 -15.67 -4.21 -3.22
C THR A 14 -15.17 -4.79 -4.53
N ARG A 15 -13.85 -4.83 -4.71
CA ARG A 15 -13.18 -5.34 -5.91
C ARG A 15 -13.47 -4.53 -7.17
N GLU A 16 -13.85 -3.27 -7.01
CA GLU A 16 -14.08 -2.38 -8.16
C GLU A 16 -12.81 -2.16 -8.97
N THR A 17 -11.65 -2.24 -8.32
CA THR A 17 -10.34 -2.02 -8.95
C THR A 17 -9.57 -3.32 -9.17
N ILE A 18 -10.25 -4.48 -9.15
CA ILE A 18 -9.56 -5.77 -9.16
C ILE A 18 -8.65 -6.00 -10.38
N LEU A 19 -9.02 -5.49 -11.54
CA LEU A 19 -8.19 -5.64 -12.74
C LEU A 19 -6.92 -4.81 -12.63
N ILE A 20 -6.99 -3.63 -12.04
CA ILE A 20 -5.83 -2.77 -11.77
C ILE A 20 -4.95 -3.43 -10.70
N ASP A 21 -5.56 -3.96 -9.65
CA ASP A 21 -4.85 -4.64 -8.58
C ASP A 21 -4.14 -5.89 -9.10
N ASP A 22 -4.76 -6.64 -10.01
CA ASP A 22 -4.14 -7.79 -10.65
C ASP A 22 -2.89 -7.38 -11.44
N TYR A 23 -2.96 -6.28 -12.17
CA TYR A 23 -1.81 -5.75 -12.90
C TYR A 23 -0.68 -5.36 -11.94
N ILE A 24 -1.00 -4.65 -10.86
CA ILE A 24 -0.02 -4.25 -9.85
C ILE A 24 0.64 -5.48 -9.22
N ALA A 25 -0.16 -6.48 -8.86
CA ALA A 25 0.33 -7.72 -8.27
C ALA A 25 1.28 -8.46 -9.22
N GLY A 26 0.93 -8.53 -10.50
CA GLY A 26 1.76 -9.15 -11.52
C GLY A 26 3.11 -8.47 -11.68
N GLU A 27 3.13 -7.15 -11.71
CA GLU A 27 4.37 -6.37 -11.80
C GLU A 27 5.22 -6.53 -10.54
N ALA A 28 4.60 -6.55 -9.36
CA ALA A 28 5.30 -6.75 -8.09
C ALA A 28 5.99 -8.12 -8.05
N LYS A 29 5.32 -9.16 -8.53
CA LYS A 29 5.89 -10.51 -8.58
C LYS A 29 7.09 -10.58 -9.52
N LYS A 30 7.05 -9.87 -10.64
CA LYS A 30 8.20 -9.79 -11.56
C LYS A 30 9.40 -9.12 -10.88
N LEU A 31 9.16 -8.04 -10.14
CA LEU A 31 10.22 -7.33 -9.41
C LEU A 31 10.81 -8.17 -8.28
N ALA A 32 9.99 -8.97 -7.63
CA ALA A 32 10.44 -9.81 -6.51
C ALA A 32 11.26 -11.02 -6.96
N GLY A 33 11.09 -11.47 -8.20
CA GLY A 33 11.80 -12.63 -8.73
C GLY A 33 11.47 -13.90 -7.96
N ASN A 34 12.49 -14.51 -7.34
CA ASN A 34 12.33 -15.76 -6.58
C ASN A 34 11.87 -15.53 -5.14
N THR A 35 11.78 -14.28 -4.69
CA THR A 35 11.29 -13.98 -3.34
C THR A 35 9.80 -13.67 -3.39
N ARG A 36 9.16 -13.70 -2.23
CA ARG A 36 7.75 -13.34 -2.14
C ARG A 36 7.61 -11.82 -2.27
N ALA A 37 6.73 -11.36 -3.18
CA ALA A 37 6.49 -9.95 -3.36
C ALA A 37 5.87 -9.33 -2.11
N CYS A 38 6.22 -8.06 -1.84
CA CYS A 38 5.74 -7.32 -0.68
C CYS A 38 5.17 -5.98 -1.10
N GLY A 39 3.95 -5.67 -0.62
CA GLY A 39 3.31 -4.38 -0.83
C GLY A 39 3.20 -3.61 0.48
N LEU A 40 3.51 -2.32 0.43
CA LEU A 40 3.41 -1.43 1.58
C LEU A 40 2.23 -0.47 1.39
N PHE A 41 1.29 -0.48 2.32
CA PHE A 41 0.12 0.39 2.31
C PHE A 41 0.35 1.61 3.20
N ILE A 42 0.05 2.80 2.68
CA ILE A 42 0.20 4.06 3.42
C ILE A 42 -1.18 4.69 3.59
N PRO A 43 -1.83 4.56 4.76
CA PRO A 43 -3.18 5.08 4.99
C PRO A 43 -3.21 6.49 5.60
N THR A 44 -2.18 7.32 5.40
CA THR A 44 -2.10 8.66 6.01
C THR A 44 -3.32 9.52 5.69
N ALA A 45 -3.79 9.50 4.43
CA ALA A 45 -4.91 10.33 3.99
C ALA A 45 -6.23 9.99 4.69
N SER A 46 -6.35 8.80 5.26
CA SER A 46 -7.49 8.38 6.06
C SER A 46 -7.19 8.35 7.55
N HIS A 47 -6.20 9.12 8.00
CA HIS A 47 -5.76 9.21 9.40
C HIS A 47 -5.36 7.85 9.98
N ASP A 48 -4.60 7.07 9.18
CA ASP A 48 -4.12 5.73 9.52
C ASP A 48 -5.25 4.75 9.86
N CYS A 49 -6.34 4.82 9.10
CA CYS A 49 -7.52 3.98 9.31
C CYS A 49 -7.22 2.50 9.00
N MET A 50 -7.20 1.66 10.02
CA MET A 50 -6.87 0.23 9.87
C MET A 50 -7.84 -0.58 9.01
N PRO A 51 -9.17 -0.31 9.00
CA PRO A 51 -10.06 -1.01 8.08
C PRO A 51 -9.65 -0.91 6.61
N TYR A 52 -9.06 0.20 6.17
CA TYR A 52 -8.55 0.33 4.81
C TYR A 52 -7.35 -0.59 4.57
N TYR A 53 -6.43 -0.67 5.53
CA TYR A 53 -5.33 -1.61 5.42
C TYR A 53 -5.84 -3.06 5.40
N ASN A 54 -6.82 -3.38 6.24
CA ASN A 54 -7.37 -4.73 6.29
C ASN A 54 -7.97 -5.14 4.94
N SER A 55 -8.63 -4.22 4.25
CA SER A 55 -9.16 -4.46 2.90
C SER A 55 -8.03 -4.71 1.90
N PHE A 56 -6.98 -3.91 1.95
CA PHE A 56 -5.79 -4.07 1.11
C PHE A 56 -5.15 -5.44 1.36
N HIS A 57 -4.94 -5.80 2.62
CA HIS A 57 -4.35 -7.09 3.00
C HIS A 57 -5.19 -8.26 2.49
N LYS A 58 -6.51 -8.19 2.66
CA LYS A 58 -7.41 -9.26 2.24
C LYS A 58 -7.33 -9.52 0.74
N ILE A 59 -7.25 -8.46 -0.05
CA ILE A 59 -7.18 -8.59 -1.51
C ILE A 59 -5.77 -9.04 -1.95
N TYR A 60 -4.73 -8.34 -1.52
CA TYR A 60 -3.39 -8.64 -2.02
C TYR A 60 -2.82 -9.93 -1.46
N THR A 61 -3.03 -10.22 -0.19
CA THR A 61 -2.57 -11.49 0.39
C THR A 61 -3.54 -12.63 0.05
N GLY A 62 -4.85 -12.40 0.19
CA GLY A 62 -5.85 -13.45 0.02
C GLY A 62 -6.04 -13.88 -1.43
N ILE A 63 -5.98 -12.97 -2.38
CA ILE A 63 -6.21 -13.28 -3.80
C ILE A 63 -4.90 -13.45 -4.56
N PHE A 64 -3.94 -12.54 -4.35
CA PHE A 64 -2.72 -12.48 -5.16
C PHE A 64 -1.49 -13.08 -4.49
N ASP A 65 -1.60 -13.52 -3.25
CA ASP A 65 -0.51 -14.13 -2.47
C ASP A 65 0.73 -13.20 -2.36
N ILE A 66 0.47 -11.95 -2.05
CA ILE A 66 1.52 -10.94 -1.84
C ILE A 66 1.60 -10.64 -0.34
N LYS A 67 2.81 -10.58 0.21
CA LYS A 67 3.02 -10.15 1.59
C LYS A 67 2.67 -8.66 1.69
N THR A 68 1.93 -8.28 2.73
CA THR A 68 1.54 -6.88 2.94
C THR A 68 2.07 -6.35 4.26
N ASP A 69 2.31 -5.05 4.30
CA ASP A 69 2.68 -4.33 5.51
C ASP A 69 2.04 -2.95 5.46
N VAL A 70 2.07 -2.23 6.56
CA VAL A 70 1.44 -0.92 6.69
C VAL A 70 2.40 0.09 7.29
N ALA A 71 2.39 1.31 6.74
CA ALA A 71 3.19 2.42 7.24
C ALA A 71 2.26 3.41 7.95
N LEU A 72 2.19 3.32 9.29
CA LEU A 72 1.36 4.20 10.12
C LEU A 72 2.17 5.45 10.46
N THR A 73 1.82 6.57 9.84
CA THR A 73 2.61 7.80 9.92
C THR A 73 2.10 8.80 10.95
N THR A 74 0.86 8.63 11.44
CA THR A 74 0.24 9.58 12.39
C THR A 74 0.38 9.16 13.85
N ARG A 75 0.98 8.00 14.11
CA ARG A 75 1.14 7.47 15.45
C ARG A 75 2.23 8.20 16.23
N GLN A 76 2.03 8.37 17.55
CA GLN A 76 3.02 9.04 18.41
C GLN A 76 4.33 8.28 18.53
N ASN A 77 4.27 6.96 18.44
CA ASN A 77 5.45 6.10 18.55
C ASN A 77 6.09 5.81 17.19
N PHE A 78 6.17 6.84 16.35
CA PHE A 78 6.78 6.71 15.04
C PHE A 78 8.26 6.34 15.17
N ASP A 79 8.65 5.23 14.54
CA ASP A 79 10.03 4.75 14.54
C ASP A 79 10.56 4.84 13.10
N SER A 80 11.46 5.79 12.85
CA SER A 80 11.99 6.04 11.50
C SER A 80 12.83 4.88 10.97
N GLU A 81 13.51 4.14 11.84
CA GLU A 81 14.28 2.96 11.42
C GLU A 81 13.37 1.84 10.93
N LYS A 82 12.29 1.55 11.66
CA LYS A 82 11.30 0.57 11.22
C LYS A 82 10.64 0.99 9.92
N MET A 83 10.33 2.27 9.77
CA MET A 83 9.72 2.80 8.57
C MET A 83 10.65 2.63 7.37
N ARG A 84 11.93 2.95 7.55
CA ARG A 84 12.95 2.78 6.49
C ARG A 84 13.03 1.32 6.03
N LYS A 85 13.02 0.37 6.99
CA LYS A 85 13.06 -1.06 6.67
C LYS A 85 11.83 -1.49 5.88
N LYS A 86 10.64 -1.00 6.24
CA LYS A 86 9.41 -1.30 5.52
C LYS A 86 9.48 -0.83 4.07
N PHE A 87 9.97 0.40 3.84
CA PHE A 87 10.13 0.93 2.48
C PHE A 87 11.17 0.14 1.69
N ALA A 88 12.28 -0.24 2.34
CA ALA A 88 13.35 -0.99 1.69
C ALA A 88 12.90 -2.38 1.24
N CYS A 89 12.01 -3.03 2.00
CA CYS A 89 11.51 -4.37 1.68
C CYS A 89 10.37 -4.38 0.67
N ALA A 90 9.73 -3.23 0.41
CA ALA A 90 8.55 -3.16 -0.45
C ALA A 90 8.92 -3.24 -1.92
N ASN A 91 8.18 -4.04 -2.68
CA ASN A 91 8.27 -4.07 -4.15
C ASN A 91 7.36 -3.01 -4.76
N PHE A 92 6.32 -2.60 -4.05
CA PHE A 92 5.48 -1.48 -4.46
C PHE A 92 4.89 -0.79 -3.22
N ILE A 93 4.46 0.46 -3.43
CA ILE A 93 3.83 1.27 -2.39
C ILE A 93 2.44 1.63 -2.87
N TYR A 94 1.44 1.40 -2.02
CA TYR A 94 0.04 1.72 -2.31
C TYR A 94 -0.41 2.81 -1.34
N VAL A 95 -0.68 4.00 -1.88
CA VAL A 95 -1.13 5.15 -1.08
C VAL A 95 -2.66 5.18 -1.10
N GLY A 96 -3.28 4.99 0.06
CA GLY A 96 -4.73 5.02 0.19
C GLY A 96 -5.31 6.41 0.05
N GLY A 97 -6.56 6.48 -0.40
CA GLY A 97 -7.28 7.74 -0.56
C GLY A 97 -7.81 8.29 0.76
N GLY A 98 -8.33 9.52 0.70
CA GLY A 98 -8.92 10.22 1.85
C GLY A 98 -8.64 11.72 1.76
N ASP A 99 -8.22 12.30 2.88
CA ASP A 99 -7.92 13.72 2.97
C ASP A 99 -6.49 14.02 2.46
N THR A 100 -6.41 14.44 1.21
CA THR A 100 -5.12 14.72 0.55
C THR A 100 -4.38 15.88 1.22
N VAL A 101 -5.11 16.91 1.66
CA VAL A 101 -4.49 18.07 2.32
C VAL A 101 -3.84 17.64 3.64
N PHE A 102 -4.55 16.85 4.44
CA PHE A 102 -4.01 16.31 5.68
C PHE A 102 -2.75 15.47 5.43
N MET A 103 -2.81 14.60 4.41
CA MET A 103 -1.69 13.72 4.07
C MET A 103 -0.43 14.53 3.69
N ILE A 104 -0.59 15.50 2.80
CA ILE A 104 0.53 16.32 2.35
C ILE A 104 1.11 17.13 3.49
N ASP A 105 0.28 17.75 4.31
CA ASP A 105 0.74 18.52 5.46
C ASP A 105 1.48 17.65 6.47
N HIS A 106 1.00 16.44 6.69
CA HIS A 106 1.62 15.51 7.64
C HIS A 106 2.99 15.01 7.14
N TRP A 107 3.13 14.84 5.83
CA TRP A 107 4.38 14.33 5.24
C TRP A 107 5.49 15.38 5.13
N LYS A 108 5.19 16.65 5.33
CA LYS A 108 6.20 17.72 5.27
C LYS A 108 7.22 17.67 6.39
#